data_1898f16a2f71ab24806d94c6331b0b19
#
_entry.id   1898f16a2f71ab24806d94c6331b0b19
#
_cell.length_a   1.000
_cell.length_b   1.000
_cell.length_c   1.000
_cell.angle_alpha   90.00
_cell.angle_beta   90.00
_cell.angle_gamma   90.00
#
_symmetry.space_group_name_H-M   'P 1'
#
loop_
_entity.id
_entity.type
_entity.pdbx_description
1 polymer ?
#
loop_
_entity_poly.entity_id
_entity_poly.type
_entity_poly.pdbx_seq_one_letter_code
_entity_poly.pdbx_strand_id
1 'polypeptide(L)'
;MNDSGFVTLTRLAASEITGQDGKAGIIEKYFSLSQTDTTCLKDIGLYPEEMRVGDDILCLHTLSDVEDLPGKVGTDCRFEKLSTDRSDCRLSFAAPVGVLLSCNHVYNQFIFIDDHAENLKNFEQTARNMQSLSRYSRANQVNKEWIDEYLNEAHSKGLISVRCHCNVMAWSDDRDELKRIRNDVGSQLALMECKPRHNTTDTPTLFWAGIPGNEADFPAEESFYTLLGQALCLFVEETNYKSSL
;
A
#
# COMPACT_ATOMS: atom_id res chain seq x y z
N MET A 1 -7.10 12.62 -15.66
CA MET A 1 -8.39 13.35 -15.86
C MET A 1 -8.26 14.67 -15.12
N ASN A 2 -8.75 15.76 -15.68
CA ASN A 2 -8.85 17.00 -14.94
C ASN A 2 -10.14 16.99 -14.10
N ASP A 3 -10.21 17.80 -13.05
CA ASP A 3 -11.39 17.89 -12.15
C ASP A 3 -12.70 18.14 -12.89
N SER A 4 -12.65 18.81 -14.05
CA SER A 4 -13.83 19.07 -14.88
C SER A 4 -14.43 17.81 -15.51
N GLY A 5 -13.62 16.80 -15.81
CA GLY A 5 -14.09 15.52 -16.33
C GLY A 5 -14.85 14.70 -15.28
N PHE A 6 -14.36 14.70 -14.05
CA PHE A 6 -14.97 13.99 -12.93
C PHE A 6 -16.32 14.61 -12.53
N VAL A 7 -16.38 15.93 -12.43
CA VAL A 7 -17.64 16.65 -12.12
C VAL A 7 -18.70 16.43 -13.20
N THR A 8 -18.30 16.23 -14.45
CA THR A 8 -19.22 15.92 -15.53
C THR A 8 -19.81 14.52 -15.39
N LEU A 9 -19.01 13.52 -15.04
CA LEU A 9 -19.47 12.14 -14.80
C LEU A 9 -20.52 12.06 -13.68
N THR A 10 -20.34 12.77 -12.58
CA THR A 10 -21.29 12.76 -11.46
C THR A 10 -22.65 13.42 -11.77
N ARG A 11 -22.76 14.18 -12.87
CA ARG A 11 -24.02 14.83 -13.30
C ARG A 11 -24.77 14.05 -14.36
N LEU A 12 -24.20 12.98 -14.87
CA LEU A 12 -24.82 12.15 -15.89
C LEU A 12 -25.81 11.16 -15.28
N ALA A 13 -26.86 10.84 -16.04
CA ALA A 13 -27.75 9.75 -15.64
C ALA A 13 -27.02 8.41 -15.70
N ALA A 14 -27.40 7.46 -14.85
CA ALA A 14 -26.79 6.13 -14.83
C ALA A 14 -26.81 5.46 -16.22
N SER A 15 -27.88 5.66 -17.00
CA SER A 15 -28.02 5.16 -18.37
C SER A 15 -27.00 5.73 -19.36
N GLU A 16 -26.52 6.96 -19.11
CA GLU A 16 -25.48 7.59 -19.94
C GLU A 16 -24.10 7.08 -19.58
N ILE A 17 -23.91 6.68 -18.32
CA ILE A 17 -22.65 6.11 -17.82
C ILE A 17 -22.47 4.67 -18.31
N THR A 18 -23.50 3.84 -18.17
CA THR A 18 -23.44 2.40 -18.46
C THR A 18 -23.91 2.01 -19.88
N GLY A 19 -24.48 2.94 -20.62
CA GLY A 19 -25.07 2.66 -21.93
C GLY A 19 -26.46 2.00 -21.84
N GLN A 20 -27.32 2.26 -22.81
CA GLN A 20 -28.64 1.62 -22.98
C GLN A 20 -29.03 1.60 -24.46
N ASP A 21 -29.90 0.67 -24.83
CA ASP A 21 -30.52 0.57 -26.16
C ASP A 21 -29.51 0.52 -27.32
N GLY A 22 -28.44 -0.22 -27.17
CA GLY A 22 -27.42 -0.40 -28.21
C GLY A 22 -26.48 0.81 -28.40
N LYS A 23 -26.53 1.81 -27.52
CA LYS A 23 -25.56 2.92 -27.48
C LYS A 23 -24.55 2.71 -26.41
N ALA A 24 -23.27 2.82 -26.76
CA ALA A 24 -22.17 2.72 -25.81
C ALA A 24 -22.22 3.86 -24.77
N GLY A 25 -22.12 3.52 -23.51
CA GLY A 25 -22.00 4.48 -22.42
C GLY A 25 -20.64 5.20 -22.44
N ILE A 26 -20.49 6.20 -21.57
CA ILE A 26 -19.25 6.97 -21.47
C ILE A 26 -18.08 6.07 -21.03
N ILE A 27 -18.31 5.15 -20.09
CA ILE A 27 -17.29 4.19 -19.61
C ILE A 27 -16.82 3.32 -20.77
N GLU A 28 -17.74 2.73 -21.54
CA GLU A 28 -17.41 1.88 -22.69
C GLU A 28 -16.62 2.65 -23.76
N LYS A 29 -17.03 3.89 -24.06
CA LYS A 29 -16.31 4.76 -25.00
C LYS A 29 -14.92 5.16 -24.50
N TYR A 30 -14.82 5.49 -23.22
CA TYR A 30 -13.56 5.92 -22.60
C TYR A 30 -12.52 4.81 -22.57
N PHE A 31 -12.93 3.59 -22.21
CA PHE A 31 -12.05 2.43 -22.18
C PHE A 31 -12.01 1.65 -23.52
N SER A 32 -12.64 2.17 -24.57
CA SER A 32 -12.71 1.51 -25.87
C SER A 32 -13.33 0.11 -25.84
N LEU A 33 -14.25 -0.12 -24.90
CA LEU A 33 -14.93 -1.41 -24.75
C LEU A 33 -15.94 -1.60 -25.87
N SER A 34 -16.06 -2.83 -26.38
CA SER A 34 -17.12 -3.15 -27.34
C SER A 34 -18.47 -3.28 -26.63
N GLN A 35 -19.57 -2.93 -27.32
CA GLN A 35 -20.94 -3.04 -26.76
C GLN A 35 -21.33 -4.47 -26.33
N THR A 36 -20.61 -5.46 -26.79
CA THR A 36 -20.84 -6.87 -26.48
C THR A 36 -19.98 -7.37 -25.33
N ASP A 37 -18.98 -6.60 -24.92
CA ASP A 37 -18.05 -6.98 -23.87
C ASP A 37 -18.45 -6.37 -22.52
N THR A 38 -19.48 -6.95 -21.90
CA THR A 38 -19.94 -6.57 -20.55
C THR A 38 -19.07 -7.19 -19.44
N THR A 39 -18.10 -8.01 -19.81
CA THR A 39 -17.24 -8.73 -18.84
C THR A 39 -16.26 -7.82 -18.09
N CYS A 40 -16.05 -6.60 -18.58
CA CYS A 40 -15.17 -5.62 -17.94
C CYS A 40 -15.81 -4.86 -16.78
N LEU A 41 -17.15 -4.87 -16.67
CA LEU A 41 -17.88 -4.23 -15.58
C LEU A 41 -18.30 -5.31 -14.59
N LYS A 42 -17.42 -5.51 -13.60
CA LYS A 42 -17.67 -6.48 -12.53
C LYS A 42 -18.33 -5.80 -11.34
N ASP A 43 -19.27 -6.50 -10.71
CA ASP A 43 -19.87 -6.05 -9.45
C ASP A 43 -18.85 -6.05 -8.32
N ILE A 44 -18.93 -5.05 -7.46
CA ILE A 44 -18.14 -4.98 -6.23
C ILE A 44 -19.03 -5.38 -5.06
N GLY A 45 -18.72 -6.52 -4.45
CA GLY A 45 -19.40 -7.04 -3.28
C GLY A 45 -18.61 -6.74 -2.01
N LEU A 46 -19.23 -6.02 -1.06
CA LEU A 46 -18.66 -5.74 0.25
C LEU A 46 -19.33 -6.63 1.29
N TYR A 47 -18.58 -7.58 1.83
CA TYR A 47 -19.04 -8.50 2.87
C TYR A 47 -18.23 -8.27 4.16
N PRO A 48 -18.75 -8.64 5.35
CA PRO A 48 -18.06 -8.34 6.62
C PRO A 48 -16.63 -8.86 6.72
N GLU A 49 -16.33 -9.98 6.06
CA GLU A 49 -15.02 -10.63 6.14
C GLU A 49 -14.27 -10.70 4.80
N GLU A 50 -14.90 -10.24 3.72
CA GLU A 50 -14.29 -10.30 2.39
C GLU A 50 -14.80 -9.20 1.46
N MET A 51 -13.98 -8.81 0.53
CA MET A 51 -14.35 -7.98 -0.61
C MET A 51 -14.23 -8.80 -1.87
N ARG A 52 -15.19 -8.61 -2.80
CA ARG A 52 -15.19 -9.26 -4.11
C ARG A 52 -15.26 -8.27 -5.24
N VAL A 53 -14.60 -8.58 -6.33
CA VAL A 53 -14.71 -7.86 -7.59
C VAL A 53 -15.04 -8.89 -8.68
N GLY A 54 -16.32 -9.00 -9.03
CA GLY A 54 -16.83 -10.09 -9.84
C GLY A 54 -16.69 -11.43 -9.10
N ASP A 55 -16.00 -12.39 -9.71
CA ASP A 55 -15.75 -13.72 -9.12
C ASP A 55 -14.51 -13.72 -8.21
N ASP A 56 -13.64 -12.74 -8.34
CA ASP A 56 -12.39 -12.66 -7.59
C ASP A 56 -12.63 -12.21 -6.14
N ILE A 57 -12.04 -12.92 -5.20
CA ILE A 57 -12.03 -12.59 -3.78
C ILE A 57 -10.68 -11.93 -3.46
N LEU A 58 -10.72 -10.76 -2.84
CA LEU A 58 -9.53 -10.00 -2.48
C LEU A 58 -9.05 -10.35 -1.08
N CYS A 59 -7.73 -10.35 -0.91
CA CYS A 59 -7.09 -10.31 0.40
C CYS A 59 -6.10 -9.14 0.45
N LEU A 60 -6.04 -8.48 1.60
CA LEU A 60 -5.23 -7.31 1.82
C LEU A 60 -4.27 -7.54 3.01
N HIS A 61 -2.99 -7.24 2.78
CA HIS A 61 -1.96 -7.18 3.81
C HIS A 61 -1.43 -5.76 3.85
N THR A 62 -1.47 -5.13 5.02
CA THR A 62 -1.08 -3.73 5.22
C THR A 62 0.16 -3.61 6.10
N LEU A 63 0.94 -2.58 5.81
CA LEU A 63 1.97 -2.02 6.68
C LEU A 63 1.53 -0.59 6.96
N SER A 64 0.80 -0.42 8.07
CA SER A 64 0.11 0.84 8.43
C SER A 64 0.72 1.50 9.66
N ASP A 65 1.62 0.82 10.34
CA ASP A 65 2.25 1.27 11.58
C ASP A 65 3.75 1.03 11.56
N VAL A 66 4.49 1.82 12.33
CA VAL A 66 5.94 1.64 12.52
C VAL A 66 6.26 0.25 13.10
N GLU A 67 5.40 -0.30 13.93
CA GLU A 67 5.55 -1.64 14.51
C GLU A 67 5.46 -2.78 13.48
N ASP A 68 4.87 -2.51 12.32
CA ASP A 68 4.75 -3.47 11.21
C ASP A 68 6.05 -3.55 10.39
N LEU A 69 6.95 -2.58 10.56
CA LEU A 69 8.17 -2.43 9.79
C LEU A 69 9.36 -3.15 10.45
N PRO A 70 10.41 -3.51 9.69
CA PRO A 70 11.63 -4.05 10.23
C PRO A 70 12.39 -2.99 11.01
N GLY A 71 13.23 -3.43 11.95
CA GLY A 71 14.11 -2.52 12.71
C GLY A 71 15.16 -1.80 11.88
N LYS A 72 15.41 -2.25 10.64
CA LYS A 72 16.31 -1.61 9.67
C LYS A 72 15.78 -1.82 8.25
N VAL A 73 15.83 -0.78 7.47
CA VAL A 73 15.61 -0.83 6.02
C VAL A 73 16.93 -0.50 5.30
N GLY A 74 17.12 -1.08 4.14
CA GLY A 74 18.28 -0.81 3.30
C GLY A 74 17.85 -0.58 1.85
N THR A 75 18.74 -0.05 1.03
CA THR A 75 18.48 0.16 -0.39
C THR A 75 18.41 -1.16 -1.16
N ASP A 76 19.16 -2.14 -0.70
CA ASP A 76 19.25 -3.45 -1.34
C ASP A 76 19.47 -4.56 -0.31
N CYS A 77 19.18 -5.79 -0.73
CA CYS A 77 19.46 -7.01 0.02
C CYS A 77 20.17 -8.04 -0.88
N ARG A 78 20.94 -8.91 -0.25
CA ARG A 78 21.55 -10.05 -0.94
C ARG A 78 20.49 -11.12 -1.21
N PHE A 79 20.37 -11.51 -2.47
CA PHE A 79 19.45 -12.58 -2.87
C PHE A 79 20.18 -13.93 -2.90
N GLU A 80 20.00 -14.72 -1.84
CA GLU A 80 20.77 -15.95 -1.61
C GLU A 80 20.61 -17.01 -2.74
N LYS A 81 19.41 -17.11 -3.34
CA LYS A 81 19.15 -18.10 -4.40
C LYS A 81 20.03 -17.92 -5.64
N LEU A 82 20.45 -16.71 -5.93
CA LEU A 82 21.28 -16.37 -7.10
C LEU A 82 22.69 -15.92 -6.72
N SER A 83 22.97 -15.75 -5.43
CA SER A 83 24.30 -15.40 -4.93
C SER A 83 25.18 -16.64 -4.79
N THR A 84 26.48 -16.45 -4.95
CA THR A 84 27.51 -17.49 -4.76
C THR A 84 28.61 -16.95 -3.85
N ASP A 85 29.56 -17.78 -3.46
CA ASP A 85 30.74 -17.34 -2.69
C ASP A 85 31.62 -16.33 -3.43
N ARG A 86 31.46 -16.21 -4.75
CA ARG A 86 32.26 -15.35 -5.61
C ARG A 86 31.50 -14.18 -6.22
N SER A 87 30.19 -14.17 -6.11
CA SER A 87 29.33 -13.17 -6.76
C SER A 87 28.06 -12.95 -5.95
N ASP A 88 27.82 -11.72 -5.55
CA ASP A 88 26.59 -11.29 -4.89
C ASP A 88 25.58 -10.84 -5.92
N CYS A 89 24.40 -11.49 -5.93
CA CYS A 89 23.22 -10.95 -6.57
C CYS A 89 22.49 -10.08 -5.54
N ARG A 90 22.41 -8.78 -5.80
CA ARG A 90 21.70 -7.83 -4.94
C ARG A 90 20.43 -7.38 -5.64
N LEU A 91 19.35 -7.31 -4.90
CA LEU A 91 18.03 -6.84 -5.33
C LEU A 91 17.59 -5.72 -4.41
N SER A 92 16.58 -4.94 -4.80
CA SER A 92 15.98 -3.95 -3.91
C SER A 92 15.46 -4.59 -2.62
N PHE A 93 15.37 -3.82 -1.55
CA PHE A 93 14.90 -4.32 -0.25
C PHE A 93 13.50 -4.94 -0.36
N ALA A 94 12.62 -4.36 -1.17
CA ALA A 94 11.26 -4.82 -1.38
C ALA A 94 11.10 -5.87 -2.52
N ALA A 95 12.20 -6.35 -3.11
CA ALA A 95 12.18 -7.37 -4.16
C ALA A 95 11.37 -8.64 -3.84
N PRO A 96 11.30 -9.13 -2.58
CA PRO A 96 10.44 -10.29 -2.26
C PRO A 96 9.00 -10.10 -2.69
N VAL A 97 8.44 -8.92 -2.57
CA VAL A 97 7.07 -8.62 -3.02
C VAL A 97 6.99 -8.57 -4.56
N GLY A 98 7.98 -8.01 -5.24
CA GLY A 98 7.96 -7.87 -6.71
C GLY A 98 8.29 -9.15 -7.47
N VAL A 99 9.24 -9.94 -6.96
CA VAL A 99 9.83 -11.07 -7.71
C VAL A 99 9.33 -12.44 -7.23
N LEU A 100 9.10 -12.60 -5.92
CA LEU A 100 8.84 -13.91 -5.34
C LEU A 100 7.36 -14.25 -5.23
N LEU A 101 6.45 -13.27 -5.36
CA LEU A 101 5.03 -13.53 -5.43
C LEU A 101 4.65 -14.05 -6.82
N SER A 102 4.01 -15.23 -6.86
CA SER A 102 3.56 -15.89 -8.09
C SER A 102 2.06 -15.74 -8.36
N CYS A 103 1.36 -14.96 -7.56
CA CYS A 103 -0.07 -14.71 -7.66
C CYS A 103 -0.38 -13.39 -8.36
N ASN A 104 -1.65 -13.20 -8.74
CA ASN A 104 -2.15 -11.90 -9.15
C ASN A 104 -2.18 -10.96 -7.94
N HIS A 105 -1.44 -9.88 -8.01
CA HIS A 105 -1.38 -8.91 -6.93
C HIS A 105 -1.06 -7.50 -7.42
N VAL A 106 -1.37 -6.53 -6.59
CA VAL A 106 -0.93 -5.15 -6.71
C VAL A 106 -0.22 -4.79 -5.41
N TYR A 107 0.99 -4.25 -5.52
CA TYR A 107 1.67 -3.59 -4.43
C TYR A 107 1.45 -2.09 -4.53
N ASN A 108 0.83 -1.51 -3.52
CA ASN A 108 0.62 -0.07 -3.44
C ASN A 108 1.57 0.51 -2.38
N GLN A 109 2.22 1.59 -2.75
CA GLN A 109 2.98 2.40 -1.82
C GLN A 109 2.50 3.85 -1.93
N PHE A 110 2.05 4.39 -0.79
CA PHE A 110 1.64 5.79 -0.67
C PHE A 110 2.72 6.54 0.10
N ILE A 111 3.19 7.65 -0.44
CA ILE A 111 4.14 8.56 0.22
C ILE A 111 3.53 9.95 0.19
N PHE A 112 3.13 10.46 1.36
CA PHE A 112 2.52 11.76 1.52
C PHE A 112 3.60 12.76 1.98
N ILE A 113 3.89 13.74 1.14
CA ILE A 113 4.85 14.80 1.42
C ILE A 113 4.07 15.97 2.01
N ASP A 114 3.91 15.96 3.33
CA ASP A 114 3.24 17.02 4.10
C ASP A 114 4.24 18.12 4.47
N ASP A 115 3.79 19.13 5.22
CA ASP A 115 4.69 20.13 5.79
C ASP A 115 5.63 19.49 6.82
N HIS A 116 6.89 19.33 6.42
CA HIS A 116 7.94 18.74 7.23
C HIS A 116 8.12 19.44 8.59
N ALA A 117 8.06 20.77 8.62
CA ALA A 117 8.25 21.53 9.84
C ALA A 117 7.07 21.31 10.82
N GLU A 118 5.86 21.21 10.30
CA GLU A 118 4.68 20.91 11.10
C GLU A 118 4.74 19.48 11.65
N ASN A 119 5.14 18.52 10.84
CA ASN A 119 5.32 17.13 11.26
C ASN A 119 6.32 17.02 12.42
N LEU A 120 7.49 17.63 12.30
CA LEU A 120 8.49 17.60 13.38
C LEU A 120 7.99 18.27 14.65
N LYS A 121 7.28 19.39 14.54
CA LYS A 121 6.66 20.07 15.68
C LYS A 121 5.63 19.20 16.40
N ASN A 122 4.84 18.44 15.66
CA ASN A 122 3.87 17.49 16.21
C ASN A 122 4.58 16.37 16.96
N PHE A 123 5.70 15.85 16.43
CA PHE A 123 6.54 14.87 17.13
C PHE A 123 7.16 15.43 18.40
N GLU A 124 7.67 16.64 18.38
CA GLU A 124 8.19 17.31 19.59
C GLU A 124 7.10 17.46 20.67
N GLN A 125 5.88 17.80 20.27
CA GLN A 125 4.76 17.87 21.20
C GLN A 125 4.41 16.50 21.77
N THR A 126 4.42 15.47 20.92
CA THR A 126 4.19 14.08 21.35
C THR A 126 5.27 13.61 22.32
N ALA A 127 6.54 13.89 22.04
CA ALA A 127 7.66 13.59 22.95
C ALA A 127 7.48 14.22 24.34
N ARG A 128 7.07 15.51 24.37
CA ARG A 128 6.76 16.20 25.63
C ARG A 128 5.62 15.54 26.40
N ASN A 129 4.56 15.14 25.70
CA ASN A 129 3.44 14.43 26.31
C ASN A 129 3.87 13.06 26.87
N MET A 130 4.65 12.30 26.10
CA MET A 130 5.18 10.98 26.52
C MET A 130 6.14 11.11 27.71
N GLN A 131 6.91 12.21 27.80
CA GLN A 131 7.78 12.46 28.94
C GLN A 131 6.97 12.57 30.25
N SER A 132 5.82 13.20 30.22
CA SER A 132 4.96 13.29 31.41
C SER A 132 4.35 11.92 31.80
N LEU A 133 4.09 11.06 30.80
CA LEU A 133 3.48 9.74 30.95
C LEU A 133 4.51 8.62 31.18
N SER A 134 5.79 8.86 30.92
CA SER A 134 6.87 7.86 31.05
C SER A 134 7.01 7.30 32.47
N ARG A 135 6.62 8.10 33.48
CA ARG A 135 6.62 7.67 34.90
C ARG A 135 5.60 6.56 35.19
N TYR A 136 4.59 6.40 34.36
CA TYR A 136 3.48 5.48 34.57
C TYR A 136 3.59 4.19 33.74
N SER A 137 4.36 4.21 32.65
CA SER A 137 4.47 3.06 31.75
C SER A 137 5.83 3.01 31.08
N ARG A 138 6.46 1.82 31.11
CA ARG A 138 7.70 1.57 30.35
C ARG A 138 7.51 1.69 28.84
N ALA A 139 6.32 1.34 28.34
CA ALA A 139 6.01 1.51 26.92
C ALA A 139 6.09 2.99 26.50
N ASN A 140 5.54 3.90 27.31
CA ASN A 140 5.63 5.33 27.03
C ASN A 140 7.08 5.85 27.07
N GLN A 141 7.93 5.26 27.90
CA GLN A 141 9.34 5.60 27.91
C GLN A 141 10.03 5.15 26.62
N VAL A 142 9.80 3.92 26.19
CA VAL A 142 10.35 3.39 24.92
C VAL A 142 9.87 4.21 23.72
N ASN A 143 8.59 4.50 23.67
CA ASN A 143 8.03 5.33 22.58
C ASN A 143 8.64 6.74 22.55
N LYS A 144 8.89 7.33 23.73
CA LYS A 144 9.60 8.60 23.82
C LYS A 144 11.02 8.52 23.27
N GLU A 145 11.78 7.47 23.64
CA GLU A 145 13.13 7.25 23.16
C GLU A 145 13.19 7.12 21.63
N TRP A 146 12.24 6.41 21.02
CA TRP A 146 12.11 6.31 19.56
C TRP A 146 11.79 7.64 18.89
N ILE A 147 10.87 8.43 19.47
CA ILE A 147 10.55 9.75 18.95
C ILE A 147 11.76 10.68 19.05
N ASP A 148 12.48 10.67 20.16
CA ASP A 148 13.69 11.48 20.37
C ASP A 148 14.78 11.09 19.35
N GLU A 149 14.98 9.78 19.09
CA GLU A 149 15.93 9.30 18.09
C GLU A 149 15.55 9.75 16.69
N TYR A 150 14.27 9.60 16.33
CA TYR A 150 13.73 10.06 15.06
C TYR A 150 13.94 11.57 14.85
N LEU A 151 13.62 12.39 15.84
CA LEU A 151 13.80 13.84 15.79
C LEU A 151 15.28 14.23 15.68
N ASN A 152 16.16 13.56 16.44
CA ASN A 152 17.61 13.78 16.39
C ASN A 152 18.16 13.45 14.99
N GLU A 153 17.73 12.36 14.38
CA GLU A 153 18.15 11.98 13.04
C GLU A 153 17.63 12.97 11.99
N ALA A 154 16.34 13.32 12.06
CA ALA A 154 15.73 14.28 11.14
C ALA A 154 16.43 15.64 11.19
N HIS A 155 16.66 16.20 12.40
CA HIS A 155 17.30 17.50 12.56
C HIS A 155 18.79 17.49 12.23
N SER A 156 19.54 16.49 12.70
CA SER A 156 21.00 16.45 12.51
C SER A 156 21.42 16.24 11.05
N LYS A 157 20.63 15.49 10.31
CA LYS A 157 20.91 15.16 8.90
C LYS A 157 20.06 15.95 7.90
N GLY A 158 19.12 16.79 8.37
CA GLY A 158 18.19 17.52 7.52
C GLY A 158 17.28 16.62 6.69
N LEU A 159 16.84 15.48 7.25
CA LEU A 159 16.03 14.50 6.55
C LEU A 159 14.56 14.91 6.54
N ILE A 160 13.87 14.59 5.45
CA ILE A 160 12.46 14.95 5.24
C ILE A 160 11.58 13.90 5.90
N SER A 161 10.71 14.35 6.82
CA SER A 161 9.63 13.54 7.39
C SER A 161 8.47 13.43 6.41
N VAL A 162 7.99 12.21 6.20
CA VAL A 162 6.85 11.90 5.34
C VAL A 162 5.91 10.94 6.04
N ARG A 163 4.66 10.87 5.60
CA ARG A 163 3.77 9.76 5.94
C ARG A 163 3.83 8.72 4.83
N CYS A 164 3.81 7.46 5.21
CA CYS A 164 3.89 6.34 4.28
C CYS A 164 2.87 5.26 4.64
N HIS A 165 2.41 4.55 3.64
CA HIS A 165 1.63 3.33 3.77
C HIS A 165 2.05 2.37 2.66
N CYS A 166 2.11 1.09 2.99
CA CYS A 166 2.34 0.05 1.98
C CYS A 166 1.31 -1.05 2.16
N ASN A 167 0.81 -1.56 1.05
CA ASN A 167 -0.07 -2.73 1.09
C ASN A 167 0.14 -3.64 -0.12
N VAL A 168 -0.14 -4.92 0.10
CA VAL A 168 -0.23 -5.94 -0.96
C VAL A 168 -1.68 -6.38 -1.03
N MET A 169 -2.29 -6.13 -2.17
CA MET A 169 -3.62 -6.61 -2.50
C MET A 169 -3.48 -7.74 -3.50
N ALA A 170 -3.95 -8.91 -3.13
CA ALA A 170 -3.93 -10.10 -3.99
C ALA A 170 -5.33 -10.68 -4.11
N TRP A 171 -5.58 -11.45 -5.18
CA TRP A 171 -6.90 -12.00 -5.44
C TRP A 171 -6.86 -13.34 -6.15
N SER A 172 -7.93 -14.09 -5.99
CA SER A 172 -8.23 -15.32 -6.71
C SER A 172 -9.74 -15.58 -6.69
N ASP A 173 -10.25 -16.26 -7.70
CA ASP A 173 -11.62 -16.79 -7.76
C ASP A 173 -11.77 -18.08 -6.94
N ASP A 174 -10.68 -18.78 -6.63
CA ASP A 174 -10.65 -19.97 -5.79
C ASP A 174 -10.27 -19.64 -4.33
N ARG A 175 -11.15 -20.03 -3.40
CA ARG A 175 -10.94 -19.82 -1.96
C ARG A 175 -9.76 -20.60 -1.38
N ASP A 176 -9.47 -21.79 -1.90
CA ASP A 176 -8.35 -22.58 -1.40
C ASP A 176 -7.02 -22.03 -1.93
N GLU A 177 -7.01 -21.54 -3.17
CA GLU A 177 -5.88 -20.81 -3.71
C GLU A 177 -5.66 -19.49 -2.95
N LEU A 178 -6.73 -18.75 -2.64
CA LEU A 178 -6.63 -17.52 -1.86
C LEU A 178 -5.98 -17.72 -0.49
N LYS A 179 -6.22 -18.86 0.17
CA LYS A 179 -5.54 -19.20 1.45
C LYS A 179 -4.03 -19.37 1.26
N ARG A 180 -3.62 -20.00 0.14
CA ARG A 180 -2.20 -20.17 -0.21
C ARG A 180 -1.55 -18.82 -0.50
N ILE A 181 -2.22 -17.99 -1.33
CA ILE A 181 -1.79 -16.64 -1.66
C ILE A 181 -1.60 -15.80 -0.40
N ARG A 182 -2.56 -15.86 0.53
CA ARG A 182 -2.50 -15.14 1.81
C ARG A 182 -1.26 -15.51 2.63
N ASN A 183 -0.97 -16.81 2.71
CA ASN A 183 0.21 -17.31 3.41
C ASN A 183 1.50 -16.94 2.67
N ASP A 184 1.50 -16.96 1.35
CA ASP A 184 2.66 -16.61 0.53
C ASP A 184 2.98 -15.11 0.67
N VAL A 185 2.00 -14.23 0.53
CA VAL A 185 2.19 -12.78 0.76
C VAL A 185 2.74 -12.52 2.16
N GLY A 186 2.15 -13.13 3.20
CA GLY A 186 2.66 -13.01 4.57
C GLY A 186 4.11 -13.47 4.70
N SER A 187 4.48 -14.57 4.03
CA SER A 187 5.84 -15.11 4.04
C SER A 187 6.84 -14.19 3.33
N GLN A 188 6.46 -13.60 2.18
CA GLN A 188 7.34 -12.68 1.47
C GLN A 188 7.57 -11.38 2.26
N LEU A 189 6.54 -10.85 2.90
CA LEU A 189 6.68 -9.70 3.80
C LEU A 189 7.51 -10.04 5.05
N ALA A 190 7.40 -11.26 5.57
CA ALA A 190 8.24 -11.72 6.69
C ALA A 190 9.72 -11.87 6.30
N LEU A 191 10.05 -12.18 5.03
CA LEU A 191 11.43 -12.15 4.53
C LEU A 191 12.05 -10.75 4.58
N MET A 192 11.22 -9.70 4.52
CA MET A 192 11.63 -8.31 4.73
C MET A 192 11.62 -7.93 6.22
N GLU A 193 11.45 -8.89 7.13
CA GLU A 193 11.26 -8.67 8.56
C GLU A 193 10.05 -7.80 8.91
N CYS A 194 9.11 -7.63 7.96
CA CYS A 194 7.85 -6.94 8.19
C CYS A 194 6.85 -7.85 8.91
N LYS A 195 5.93 -7.24 9.66
CA LYS A 195 4.83 -7.90 10.37
C LYS A 195 3.50 -7.41 9.80
N PRO A 196 3.09 -7.90 8.62
CA PRO A 196 1.91 -7.36 7.96
C PRO A 196 0.65 -7.66 8.77
N ARG A 197 -0.28 -6.70 8.77
CA ARG A 197 -1.62 -6.89 9.28
C ARG A 197 -2.50 -7.45 8.17
N HIS A 198 -3.25 -8.48 8.48
CA HIS A 198 -4.34 -8.91 7.61
C HIS A 198 -5.54 -8.03 7.89
N ASN A 199 -5.81 -7.09 7.00
CA ASN A 199 -6.90 -6.15 7.14
C ASN A 199 -8.13 -6.64 6.37
N THR A 200 -9.30 -6.61 7.00
CA THR A 200 -10.58 -6.94 6.37
C THR A 200 -11.55 -5.76 6.42
N THR A 201 -11.45 -4.94 7.45
CA THR A 201 -12.37 -3.82 7.69
C THR A 201 -12.14 -2.68 6.71
N ASP A 202 -10.87 -2.31 6.51
CA ASP A 202 -10.49 -1.15 5.69
C ASP A 202 -10.19 -1.51 4.24
N THR A 203 -10.32 -2.81 3.89
CA THR A 203 -10.09 -3.30 2.52
C THR A 203 -10.84 -2.49 1.46
N PRO A 204 -12.13 -2.17 1.61
CA PRO A 204 -12.85 -1.39 0.60
C PRO A 204 -12.29 0.03 0.42
N THR A 205 -11.93 0.69 1.53
CA THR A 205 -11.39 2.05 1.50
C THR A 205 -10.00 2.08 0.87
N LEU A 206 -9.13 1.15 1.26
CA LEU A 206 -7.78 1.02 0.72
C LEU A 206 -7.79 0.54 -0.74
N PHE A 207 -8.74 -0.32 -1.12
CA PHE A 207 -8.95 -0.68 -2.52
C PHE A 207 -9.32 0.55 -3.35
N TRP A 208 -10.28 1.35 -2.88
CA TRP A 208 -10.72 2.56 -3.56
C TRP A 208 -9.58 3.57 -3.72
N ALA A 209 -8.86 3.84 -2.64
CA ALA A 209 -7.71 4.73 -2.67
C ALA A 209 -6.55 4.21 -3.55
N GLY A 210 -6.44 2.89 -3.73
CA GLY A 210 -5.44 2.25 -4.60
C GLY A 210 -5.75 2.36 -6.09
N ILE A 211 -6.95 2.82 -6.47
CA ILE A 211 -7.28 3.08 -7.86
C ILE A 211 -6.66 4.42 -8.26
N PRO A 212 -5.83 4.49 -9.31
CA PRO A 212 -5.20 5.75 -9.74
C PRO A 212 -6.20 6.87 -9.95
N GLY A 213 -6.00 7.99 -9.27
CA GLY A 213 -6.88 9.16 -9.27
C GLY A 213 -7.75 9.33 -8.03
N ASN A 214 -7.77 8.34 -7.13
CA ASN A 214 -8.53 8.37 -5.87
C ASN A 214 -7.64 8.49 -4.63
N GLU A 215 -6.38 8.82 -4.79
CA GLU A 215 -5.38 8.88 -3.71
C GLU A 215 -5.77 9.88 -2.61
N ALA A 216 -6.59 10.89 -2.96
CA ALA A 216 -7.08 11.88 -2.01
C ALA A 216 -8.06 11.29 -0.97
N ASP A 217 -8.67 10.16 -1.27
CA ASP A 217 -9.59 9.46 -0.37
C ASP A 217 -8.86 8.49 0.59
N PHE A 218 -7.52 8.49 0.58
CA PHE A 218 -6.74 7.62 1.45
C PHE A 218 -6.96 7.97 2.94
N PRO A 219 -7.28 6.99 3.81
CA PRO A 219 -7.49 7.22 5.23
C PRO A 219 -6.17 7.57 5.93
N ALA A 220 -6.08 8.77 6.47
CA ALA A 220 -4.84 9.28 7.06
C ALA A 220 -4.32 8.45 8.24
N GLU A 221 -5.22 7.83 8.99
CA GLU A 221 -4.96 6.94 10.12
C GLU A 221 -4.26 5.64 9.74
N GLU A 222 -4.37 5.21 8.49
CA GLU A 222 -3.69 4.02 7.96
C GLU A 222 -2.25 4.32 7.48
N SER A 223 -1.71 5.48 7.83
CA SER A 223 -0.34 5.87 7.49
C SER A 223 0.55 6.01 8.72
N PHE A 224 1.80 5.66 8.55
CA PHE A 224 2.85 5.85 9.56
C PHE A 224 3.85 6.92 9.13
N TYR A 225 4.46 7.57 10.11
CA TYR A 225 5.53 8.53 9.85
C TYR A 225 6.88 7.83 9.70
N THR A 226 7.65 8.27 8.71
CA THR A 226 9.01 7.80 8.47
C THR A 226 9.85 8.89 7.78
N LEU A 227 11.13 8.63 7.59
CA LEU A 227 11.99 9.50 6.80
C LEU A 227 11.90 9.12 5.32
N LEU A 228 11.92 10.12 4.43
CA LEU A 228 11.76 9.90 2.99
C LEU A 228 12.73 8.82 2.45
N GLY A 229 13.99 8.85 2.89
CA GLY A 229 14.97 7.84 2.46
C GLY A 229 14.61 6.42 2.89
N GLN A 230 13.95 6.25 4.04
CA GLN A 230 13.46 4.95 4.51
C GLN A 230 12.22 4.50 3.74
N ALA A 231 11.29 5.43 3.47
CA ALA A 231 10.12 5.14 2.63
C ALA A 231 10.53 4.66 1.23
N LEU A 232 11.55 5.28 0.64
CA LEU A 232 12.06 4.89 -0.69
C LEU A 232 12.69 3.50 -0.72
N CYS A 233 13.21 2.99 0.40
CA CYS A 233 13.71 1.62 0.49
C CYS A 233 12.61 0.56 0.30
N LEU A 234 11.35 0.92 0.53
CA LEU A 234 10.20 0.04 0.31
C LEU A 234 9.69 0.06 -1.13
N PHE A 235 10.33 0.81 -2.01
CA PHE A 235 10.00 0.82 -3.42
C PHE A 235 10.37 -0.51 -4.08
N VAL A 236 9.47 -1.07 -4.89
CA VAL A 236 9.69 -2.31 -5.62
C VAL A 236 10.24 -1.97 -7.00
N GLU A 237 11.49 -2.30 -7.26
CA GLU A 237 12.16 -2.02 -8.54
C GLU A 237 12.09 -3.20 -9.49
N GLU A 238 12.09 -4.43 -8.96
CA GLU A 238 12.08 -5.64 -9.75
C GLU A 238 10.71 -6.30 -9.78
N THR A 239 10.38 -6.92 -10.89
CA THR A 239 9.14 -7.68 -11.07
C THR A 239 9.39 -8.96 -11.87
N ASN A 240 8.57 -9.99 -11.62
CA ASN A 240 8.56 -11.20 -12.42
C ASN A 240 7.57 -11.12 -13.61
N TYR A 241 6.99 -9.96 -13.87
CA TYR A 241 6.09 -9.77 -14.99
C TYR A 241 6.75 -10.16 -16.30
N LYS A 242 6.07 -11.02 -17.05
CA LYS A 242 6.50 -11.43 -18.40
C LYS A 242 5.50 -10.86 -19.40
N SER A 243 5.99 -10.08 -20.35
CA SER A 243 5.18 -9.66 -21.48
C SER A 243 4.80 -10.88 -22.32
N SER A 244 3.55 -10.94 -22.75
CA SER A 244 3.05 -11.96 -23.68
C SER A 244 3.24 -11.56 -25.15
N LEU A 245 4.29 -10.79 -25.46
CA LEU A 245 4.64 -10.45 -26.84
C LEU A 245 5.07 -11.68 -27.62
#